data_9cd4009d789487e007fe6ad820abbadd
#
_entry.id   9cd4009d789487e007fe6ad820abbadd
#
_cell.length_a   1.000
_cell.length_b   1.000
_cell.length_c   1.000
_cell.angle_alpha   90.00
_cell.angle_beta   90.00
_cell.angle_gamma   90.00
#
_symmetry.space_group_name_H-M   'P 1'
#
loop_
_entity.id
_entity.type
_entity.pdbx_description
1 polymer ?
#
loop_
_entity_poly.entity_id
_entity_poly.type
_entity_poly.pdbx_seq_one_letter_code
_entity_poly.pdbx_strand_id
1 'polypeptide(L)'
;IFQALNQLDAHPRPNERLAILGEVKEIIAQIWYTDEIRQSRPSPEDEAKWGFAVIENSLWQALPNFYRELDQQLQSQGLTPLPMDAKPLRFCSWMGGDRDGNPNVTAKVTANVIHLGRWMAADLYLRDVHSLINDLSMQDCNPVLRAVVGDVHDPYRCLLRQLKKRLKETRAWAKSALNHHKGIEIQPPLHHVSSLIEPLKLCYDSLMDCGMGIIANGKLLDTLRRVNTFGLTLCPLDIRQESSRHGQVFEELTEYLGLGEYRHWNEQKKQQFLIAELQNKRPLLPEHWQPSAEVQEVLDTCKVLANQSQDCFASYVISMASQPSDVLAVALILKMCGRIVPIPIVPLFETLDDLTGAKVSIDALLHLPWYQQYCQGEQMVMVGYSDSAKDAGQLAACWAQYKAQEELVKVCEQHNIRLMLFHGRGGTVGRGGGPAHGAILS
;
A
#
# COMPACT_ATOMS: atom_id res chain seq x y z
N ILE A 1 -22.06 -3.33 -19.42
CA ILE A 1 -23.14 -4.36 -19.41
C ILE A 1 -23.85 -4.36 -18.06
N PHE A 2 -23.19 -4.55 -16.91
CA PHE A 2 -23.85 -4.62 -15.59
C PHE A 2 -24.68 -3.38 -15.27
N GLN A 3 -24.15 -2.16 -15.53
CA GLN A 3 -24.92 -0.92 -15.33
C GLN A 3 -26.18 -0.87 -16.19
N ALA A 4 -26.09 -1.25 -17.45
CA ALA A 4 -27.22 -1.29 -18.36
C ALA A 4 -28.26 -2.38 -17.96
N LEU A 5 -27.81 -3.54 -17.47
CA LEU A 5 -28.69 -4.58 -16.93
C LEU A 5 -29.42 -4.09 -15.67
N ASN A 6 -28.72 -3.45 -14.74
CA ASN A 6 -29.34 -2.86 -13.54
C ASN A 6 -30.38 -1.78 -13.89
N GLN A 7 -30.15 -1.00 -14.95
CA GLN A 7 -31.12 -0.03 -15.45
C GLN A 7 -32.37 -0.71 -16.05
N LEU A 8 -32.19 -1.86 -16.69
CA LEU A 8 -33.31 -2.66 -17.19
C LEU A 8 -34.19 -3.24 -16.06
N ASP A 9 -33.53 -3.64 -14.95
CA ASP A 9 -34.23 -4.17 -13.76
C ASP A 9 -34.99 -3.07 -13.00
N ALA A 10 -34.62 -1.80 -13.16
CA ALA A 10 -35.34 -0.66 -12.60
C ALA A 10 -36.64 -0.31 -13.32
N HIS A 11 -37.13 -1.15 -14.22
CA HIS A 11 -38.41 -1.01 -14.96
C HIS A 11 -38.50 0.32 -15.75
N PRO A 12 -37.57 0.61 -16.67
CA PRO A 12 -37.58 1.83 -17.45
C PRO A 12 -38.78 1.88 -18.41
N ARG A 13 -39.12 3.09 -18.85
CA ARG A 13 -40.17 3.28 -19.86
C ARG A 13 -39.84 2.54 -21.17
N PRO A 14 -40.81 2.20 -22.01
CA PRO A 14 -40.55 1.41 -23.23
C PRO A 14 -39.46 1.97 -24.13
N ASN A 15 -39.40 3.31 -24.33
CA ASN A 15 -38.39 3.96 -25.15
C ASN A 15 -37.00 3.92 -24.50
N GLU A 16 -36.94 4.09 -23.19
CA GLU A 16 -35.70 3.99 -22.41
C GLU A 16 -35.18 2.54 -22.44
N ARG A 17 -36.06 1.57 -22.33
CA ARG A 17 -35.74 0.14 -22.45
C ARG A 17 -35.13 -0.20 -23.81
N LEU A 18 -35.68 0.34 -24.90
CA LEU A 18 -35.10 0.15 -26.23
C LEU A 18 -33.72 0.76 -26.40
N ALA A 19 -33.49 1.96 -25.84
CA ALA A 19 -32.20 2.59 -25.85
C ALA A 19 -31.16 1.76 -25.07
N ILE A 20 -31.49 1.33 -23.86
CA ILE A 20 -30.60 0.49 -23.04
C ILE A 20 -30.29 -0.85 -23.72
N LEU A 21 -31.27 -1.48 -24.35
CA LEU A 21 -31.05 -2.71 -25.13
C LEU A 21 -30.17 -2.46 -26.36
N GLY A 22 -30.27 -1.27 -26.98
CA GLY A 22 -29.36 -0.85 -28.06
C GLY A 22 -27.93 -0.73 -27.56
N GLU A 23 -27.72 -0.08 -26.44
CA GLU A 23 -26.42 0.05 -25.79
C GLU A 23 -25.84 -1.32 -25.40
N VAL A 24 -26.63 -2.20 -24.82
CA VAL A 24 -26.18 -3.58 -24.47
C VAL A 24 -25.73 -4.33 -25.72
N LYS A 25 -26.51 -4.27 -26.83
CA LYS A 25 -26.13 -4.91 -28.09
C LYS A 25 -24.83 -4.36 -28.66
N GLU A 26 -24.65 -3.04 -28.58
CA GLU A 26 -23.41 -2.39 -29.03
C GLU A 26 -22.21 -2.86 -28.22
N ILE A 27 -22.33 -2.87 -26.89
CA ILE A 27 -21.25 -3.34 -26.02
C ILE A 27 -20.92 -4.82 -26.27
N ILE A 28 -21.97 -5.68 -26.45
CA ILE A 28 -21.76 -7.09 -26.78
C ILE A 28 -21.03 -7.23 -28.13
N ALA A 29 -21.42 -6.46 -29.14
CA ALA A 29 -20.74 -6.47 -30.42
C ALA A 29 -19.29 -6.00 -30.32
N GLN A 30 -19.01 -4.94 -29.55
CA GLN A 30 -17.66 -4.48 -29.29
C GLN A 30 -16.82 -5.59 -28.64
N ILE A 31 -17.34 -6.25 -27.60
CA ILE A 31 -16.63 -7.37 -26.95
C ILE A 31 -16.40 -8.52 -27.93
N TRP A 32 -17.42 -8.88 -28.72
CA TRP A 32 -17.34 -10.00 -29.66
C TRP A 32 -16.29 -9.79 -30.75
N TYR A 33 -16.13 -8.56 -31.26
CA TYR A 33 -15.17 -8.22 -32.29
C TYR A 33 -13.83 -7.75 -31.74
N THR A 34 -13.67 -7.62 -30.43
CA THR A 34 -12.38 -7.25 -29.80
C THR A 34 -11.46 -8.46 -29.78
N ASP A 35 -10.25 -8.29 -30.31
CA ASP A 35 -9.19 -9.28 -30.14
C ASP A 35 -8.66 -9.19 -28.71
N GLU A 36 -9.01 -10.18 -27.88
CA GLU A 36 -8.54 -10.29 -26.50
C GLU A 36 -7.13 -10.84 -26.38
N ILE A 37 -6.56 -11.37 -27.50
CA ILE A 37 -5.21 -11.94 -27.50
C ILE A 37 -4.20 -10.80 -27.56
N ARG A 38 -3.54 -10.58 -26.46
CA ARG A 38 -2.47 -9.58 -26.38
C ARG A 38 -1.25 -10.07 -27.13
N GLN A 39 -0.79 -9.31 -28.12
CA GLN A 39 0.41 -9.59 -28.89
C GLN A 39 1.71 -9.32 -28.10
N SER A 40 1.66 -8.52 -27.05
CA SER A 40 2.80 -8.22 -26.19
C SER A 40 2.45 -8.47 -24.70
N ARG A 41 3.44 -8.95 -23.94
CA ARG A 41 3.29 -9.04 -22.48
C ARG A 41 3.20 -7.62 -21.90
N PRO A 42 2.26 -7.36 -20.98
CA PRO A 42 2.21 -6.08 -20.28
C PRO A 42 3.48 -5.87 -19.44
N SER A 43 3.92 -4.63 -19.38
CA SER A 43 4.97 -4.24 -18.45
C SER A 43 4.40 -4.14 -17.01
N PRO A 44 5.26 -4.21 -15.96
CA PRO A 44 4.80 -3.97 -14.59
C PRO A 44 4.17 -2.58 -14.39
N GLU A 45 4.60 -1.57 -15.15
CA GLU A 45 3.96 -0.26 -15.14
C GLU A 45 2.56 -0.29 -15.77
N ASP A 46 2.32 -1.12 -16.78
CA ASP A 46 0.99 -1.29 -17.38
C ASP A 46 0.03 -2.01 -16.42
N GLU A 47 0.52 -3.01 -15.68
CA GLU A 47 -0.26 -3.63 -14.60
C GLU A 47 -0.66 -2.60 -13.54
N ALA A 48 0.27 -1.74 -13.12
CA ALA A 48 -0.01 -0.68 -12.15
C ALA A 48 -1.05 0.32 -12.68
N LYS A 49 -0.99 0.72 -13.94
CA LYS A 49 -2.01 1.59 -14.58
C LYS A 49 -3.39 0.95 -14.53
N TRP A 50 -3.50 -0.35 -14.80
CA TRP A 50 -4.79 -1.05 -14.73
C TRP A 50 -5.32 -1.15 -13.30
N GLY A 51 -4.47 -1.46 -12.33
CA GLY A 51 -4.86 -1.46 -10.92
C GLY A 51 -5.36 -0.09 -10.46
N PHE A 52 -4.67 0.97 -10.84
CA PHE A 52 -5.09 2.34 -10.53
C PHE A 52 -6.38 2.73 -11.27
N ALA A 53 -6.61 2.23 -12.49
CA ALA A 53 -7.87 2.43 -13.20
C ALA A 53 -9.06 1.78 -12.48
N VAL A 54 -8.87 0.65 -11.78
CA VAL A 54 -9.91 0.05 -10.93
C VAL A 54 -10.25 0.97 -9.76
N ILE A 55 -9.24 1.61 -9.14
CA ILE A 55 -9.48 2.58 -8.08
C ILE A 55 -10.28 3.77 -8.63
N GLU A 56 -9.84 4.36 -9.76
CA GLU A 56 -10.51 5.50 -10.39
C GLU A 56 -11.97 5.20 -10.76
N ASN A 57 -12.19 4.09 -11.47
CA ASN A 57 -13.48 3.79 -12.08
C ASN A 57 -14.50 3.12 -11.14
N SER A 58 -14.04 2.53 -10.04
CA SER A 58 -14.88 1.77 -9.12
C SER A 58 -14.72 2.21 -7.68
N LEU A 59 -13.53 2.05 -7.09
CA LEU A 59 -13.35 2.20 -5.64
C LEU A 59 -13.46 3.64 -5.18
N TRP A 60 -13.12 4.62 -6.05
CA TRP A 60 -13.21 6.05 -5.71
C TRP A 60 -14.62 6.47 -5.32
N GLN A 61 -15.63 5.90 -5.97
CA GLN A 61 -17.02 6.17 -5.66
C GLN A 61 -17.64 5.14 -4.70
N ALA A 62 -17.24 3.88 -4.77
CA ALA A 62 -17.77 2.83 -3.92
C ALA A 62 -17.40 3.04 -2.44
N LEU A 63 -16.19 3.53 -2.17
CA LEU A 63 -15.70 3.72 -0.80
C LEU A 63 -16.57 4.68 0.03
N PRO A 64 -16.88 5.92 -0.40
CA PRO A 64 -17.77 6.79 0.35
C PRO A 64 -19.17 6.20 0.57
N ASN A 65 -19.71 5.51 -0.43
CA ASN A 65 -21.00 4.85 -0.31
C ASN A 65 -20.98 3.76 0.77
N PHE A 66 -19.96 2.91 0.76
CA PHE A 66 -19.75 1.89 1.80
C PHE A 66 -19.65 2.50 3.20
N TYR A 67 -18.90 3.59 3.39
CA TYR A 67 -18.81 4.25 4.69
C TYR A 67 -20.16 4.84 5.13
N ARG A 68 -20.96 5.38 4.21
CA ARG A 68 -22.30 5.89 4.53
C ARG A 68 -23.26 4.79 4.95
N GLU A 69 -23.25 3.68 4.24
CA GLU A 69 -24.04 2.51 4.57
C GLU A 69 -23.63 1.93 5.93
N LEU A 70 -22.34 1.83 6.21
CA LEU A 70 -21.82 1.37 7.50
C LEU A 70 -22.22 2.31 8.63
N ASP A 71 -22.12 3.64 8.45
CA ASP A 71 -22.60 4.62 9.44
C ASP A 71 -24.11 4.47 9.73
N GLN A 72 -24.92 4.29 8.68
CA GLN A 72 -26.36 4.07 8.83
C GLN A 72 -26.65 2.78 9.60
N GLN A 73 -25.92 1.71 9.34
CA GLN A 73 -26.06 0.44 10.07
C GLN A 73 -25.67 0.60 11.55
N LEU A 74 -24.55 1.27 11.84
CA LEU A 74 -24.13 1.55 13.21
C LEU A 74 -25.19 2.37 13.95
N GLN A 75 -25.67 3.45 13.34
CA GLN A 75 -26.72 4.29 13.94
C GLN A 75 -28.04 3.54 14.16
N SER A 76 -28.43 2.66 13.23
CA SER A 76 -29.64 1.84 13.40
C SER A 76 -29.58 0.89 14.59
N GLN A 77 -28.36 0.53 15.01
CA GLN A 77 -28.09 -0.29 16.18
C GLN A 77 -27.81 0.54 17.46
N GLY A 78 -27.98 1.87 17.41
CA GLY A 78 -27.71 2.76 18.53
C GLY A 78 -26.22 3.01 18.80
N LEU A 79 -25.35 2.66 17.87
CA LEU A 79 -23.90 2.90 17.95
C LEU A 79 -23.52 4.25 17.32
N THR A 80 -22.37 4.77 17.70
CA THR A 80 -21.83 6.00 17.11
C THR A 80 -21.31 5.74 15.69
N PRO A 81 -21.49 6.70 14.76
CA PRO A 81 -20.87 6.64 13.43
C PRO A 81 -19.35 6.54 13.50
N LEU A 82 -18.74 6.09 12.42
CA LEU A 82 -17.29 6.02 12.31
C LEU A 82 -16.65 7.42 12.48
N PRO A 83 -15.58 7.55 13.26
CA PRO A 83 -14.76 8.76 13.24
C PRO A 83 -14.34 9.13 11.82
N MET A 84 -14.14 10.43 11.56
CA MET A 84 -13.74 10.93 10.23
C MET A 84 -12.43 10.30 9.73
N ASP A 85 -11.50 9.99 10.64
CA ASP A 85 -10.18 9.41 10.40
C ASP A 85 -10.16 7.88 10.49
N ALA A 86 -11.31 7.24 10.71
CA ALA A 86 -11.41 5.78 10.72
C ALA A 86 -10.95 5.17 9.39
N LYS A 87 -10.16 4.10 9.48
CA LYS A 87 -9.61 3.37 8.33
C LYS A 87 -9.95 1.88 8.41
N PRO A 88 -11.23 1.50 8.34
CA PRO A 88 -11.62 0.09 8.38
C PRO A 88 -11.15 -0.69 7.14
N LEU A 89 -10.85 0.01 6.04
CA LEU A 89 -10.31 -0.55 4.81
C LEU A 89 -8.94 0.07 4.50
N ARG A 90 -7.99 -0.77 4.13
CA ARG A 90 -6.68 -0.39 3.59
C ARG A 90 -6.47 -1.11 2.26
N PHE A 91 -6.01 -0.38 1.27
CA PHE A 91 -5.64 -0.92 -0.03
C PHE A 91 -4.12 -0.85 -0.15
N CYS A 92 -3.51 -1.96 -0.52
CA CYS A 92 -2.08 -2.05 -0.83
C CYS A 92 -1.92 -2.68 -2.21
N SER A 93 -0.76 -2.53 -2.80
CA SER A 93 -0.48 -3.07 -4.12
C SER A 93 0.92 -3.66 -4.16
N TRP A 94 1.10 -4.79 -4.84
CA TRP A 94 2.41 -5.35 -5.17
C TRP A 94 2.86 -5.02 -6.62
N MET A 95 2.00 -4.37 -7.41
CA MET A 95 2.30 -4.02 -8.80
C MET A 95 3.49 -3.04 -8.86
N GLY A 96 4.59 -3.48 -9.46
CA GLY A 96 5.85 -2.73 -9.45
C GLY A 96 6.66 -2.81 -8.15
N GLY A 97 6.20 -3.59 -7.17
CA GLY A 97 6.90 -3.87 -5.91
C GLY A 97 7.39 -5.30 -5.76
N ASP A 98 6.76 -6.23 -6.45
CA ASP A 98 7.02 -7.67 -6.36
C ASP A 98 8.07 -8.13 -7.36
N ARG A 99 9.23 -8.54 -6.86
CA ARG A 99 10.39 -9.02 -7.64
C ARG A 99 10.50 -10.52 -7.67
N ASP A 100 9.64 -11.23 -6.91
CA ASP A 100 9.71 -12.67 -6.83
C ASP A 100 9.35 -13.32 -8.17
N GLY A 101 10.36 -13.99 -8.78
CA GLY A 101 10.22 -14.58 -10.11
C GLY A 101 10.04 -13.60 -11.27
N ASN A 102 10.13 -12.28 -11.08
CA ASN A 102 9.95 -11.28 -12.14
C ASN A 102 11.15 -10.32 -12.27
N PRO A 103 12.10 -10.60 -13.16
CA PRO A 103 13.28 -9.77 -13.36
C PRO A 103 12.97 -8.38 -13.95
N ASN A 104 11.75 -8.15 -14.46
CA ASN A 104 11.34 -6.87 -15.03
C ASN A 104 10.92 -5.85 -13.96
N VAL A 105 10.72 -6.27 -12.72
CA VAL A 105 10.43 -5.35 -11.61
C VAL A 105 11.74 -4.83 -11.02
N THR A 106 12.23 -3.74 -11.58
CA THR A 106 13.47 -3.08 -11.18
C THR A 106 13.21 -1.92 -10.21
N ALA A 107 14.28 -1.40 -9.60
CA ALA A 107 14.25 -0.18 -8.78
C ALA A 107 13.62 1.00 -9.52
N LYS A 108 13.94 1.14 -10.82
CA LYS A 108 13.36 2.16 -11.70
C LYS A 108 11.84 1.98 -11.86
N VAL A 109 11.38 0.75 -12.09
CA VAL A 109 9.95 0.42 -12.20
C VAL A 109 9.22 0.78 -10.90
N THR A 110 9.78 0.42 -9.74
CA THR A 110 9.21 0.77 -8.44
C THR A 110 9.07 2.29 -8.28
N ALA A 111 10.11 3.05 -8.60
CA ALA A 111 10.06 4.51 -8.56
C ALA A 111 8.98 5.07 -9.50
N ASN A 112 8.89 4.56 -10.74
CA ASN A 112 7.90 4.98 -11.72
C ASN A 112 6.46 4.70 -11.24
N VAL A 113 6.22 3.52 -10.66
CA VAL A 113 4.88 3.18 -10.14
C VAL A 113 4.47 4.09 -8.97
N ILE A 114 5.40 4.42 -8.07
CA ILE A 114 5.14 5.41 -6.99
C ILE A 114 4.79 6.77 -7.58
N HIS A 115 5.52 7.25 -8.58
CA HIS A 115 5.23 8.53 -9.24
C HIS A 115 3.91 8.50 -10.00
N LEU A 116 3.57 7.39 -10.65
CA LEU A 116 2.28 7.20 -11.32
C LEU A 116 1.13 7.23 -10.33
N GLY A 117 1.23 6.52 -9.20
CA GLY A 117 0.24 6.56 -8.12
C GLY A 117 0.04 7.97 -7.58
N ARG A 118 1.12 8.71 -7.37
CA ARG A 118 1.08 10.11 -6.90
C ARG A 118 0.46 11.04 -7.94
N TRP A 119 0.77 10.85 -9.21
CA TRP A 119 0.15 11.62 -10.29
C TRP A 119 -1.36 11.42 -10.33
N MET A 120 -1.78 10.17 -10.24
CA MET A 120 -3.18 9.78 -10.33
C MET A 120 -3.97 10.22 -9.09
N ALA A 121 -3.40 10.07 -7.88
CA ALA A 121 -3.99 10.57 -6.65
C ALA A 121 -4.21 12.09 -6.73
N ALA A 122 -3.20 12.85 -7.16
CA ALA A 122 -3.32 14.29 -7.32
C ALA A 122 -4.40 14.69 -8.35
N ASP A 123 -4.56 13.93 -9.44
CA ASP A 123 -5.59 14.18 -10.44
C ASP A 123 -7.01 13.93 -9.88
N LEU A 124 -7.21 12.82 -9.17
CA LEU A 124 -8.49 12.48 -8.57
C LEU A 124 -8.89 13.49 -7.48
N TYR A 125 -7.96 13.86 -6.59
CA TYR A 125 -8.23 14.92 -5.60
C TYR A 125 -8.45 16.29 -6.22
N LEU A 126 -7.84 16.61 -7.37
CA LEU A 126 -8.14 17.83 -8.11
C LEU A 126 -9.59 17.90 -8.56
N ARG A 127 -10.16 16.77 -8.99
CA ARG A 127 -11.57 16.67 -9.37
C ARG A 127 -12.48 16.87 -8.16
N ASP A 128 -12.17 16.21 -7.03
CA ASP A 128 -12.93 16.37 -5.77
C ASP A 128 -12.86 17.81 -5.24
N VAL A 129 -11.66 18.38 -5.13
CA VAL A 129 -11.48 19.76 -4.66
C VAL A 129 -12.14 20.78 -5.60
N HIS A 130 -12.15 20.51 -6.92
CA HIS A 130 -12.87 21.35 -7.86
C HIS A 130 -14.38 21.32 -7.61
N SER A 131 -14.96 20.14 -7.37
CA SER A 131 -16.38 20.02 -6.98
C SER A 131 -16.66 20.76 -5.68
N LEU A 132 -15.83 20.61 -4.66
CA LEU A 132 -15.97 21.29 -3.37
C LEU A 132 -15.90 22.83 -3.51
N ILE A 133 -15.04 23.38 -4.37
CA ILE A 133 -14.97 24.82 -4.65
C ILE A 133 -16.29 25.31 -5.25
N ASN A 134 -16.97 24.53 -6.07
CA ASN A 134 -18.26 24.91 -6.63
C ASN A 134 -19.37 24.88 -5.58
N ASP A 135 -19.34 23.87 -4.70
CA ASP A 135 -20.40 23.62 -3.71
C ASP A 135 -20.27 24.51 -2.45
N LEU A 136 -19.04 24.81 -2.00
CA LEU A 136 -18.79 25.51 -0.73
C LEU A 136 -18.64 27.03 -0.95
N SER A 137 -19.78 27.72 -1.14
CA SER A 137 -19.82 29.17 -1.36
C SER A 137 -20.29 29.98 -0.15
N MET A 138 -20.32 29.38 1.05
CA MET A 138 -20.79 30.00 2.28
C MET A 138 -19.85 31.12 2.73
N GLN A 139 -20.42 32.17 3.29
CA GLN A 139 -19.68 33.30 3.83
C GLN A 139 -19.34 33.14 5.29
N ASP A 140 -20.23 32.49 6.04
CA ASP A 140 -20.06 32.24 7.47
C ASP A 140 -19.02 31.17 7.69
N CYS A 141 -18.04 31.43 8.54
CA CYS A 141 -17.01 30.51 8.94
C CYS A 141 -16.59 30.78 10.39
N ASN A 142 -16.02 29.75 11.03
CA ASN A 142 -15.52 29.88 12.38
C ASN A 142 -14.27 30.79 12.46
N PRO A 143 -13.91 31.29 13.66
CA PRO A 143 -12.74 32.15 13.84
C PRO A 143 -11.42 31.49 13.40
N VAL A 144 -11.29 30.15 13.51
CA VAL A 144 -10.07 29.43 13.15
C VAL A 144 -9.83 29.47 11.65
N LEU A 145 -10.87 29.19 10.84
CA LEU A 145 -10.77 29.31 9.37
C LEU A 145 -10.53 30.77 8.98
N ARG A 146 -11.24 31.73 9.63
CA ARG A 146 -11.08 33.17 9.38
C ARG A 146 -9.64 33.64 9.62
N ALA A 147 -9.01 33.14 10.67
CA ALA A 147 -7.61 33.47 11.00
C ALA A 147 -6.62 33.01 9.91
N VAL A 148 -6.93 31.91 9.22
CA VAL A 148 -6.07 31.35 8.15
C VAL A 148 -6.26 32.07 6.82
N VAL A 149 -7.50 32.38 6.45
CA VAL A 149 -7.81 32.95 5.11
C VAL A 149 -7.94 34.48 5.10
N GLY A 150 -8.02 35.12 6.27
CA GLY A 150 -8.26 36.54 6.42
C GLY A 150 -9.73 36.95 6.21
N ASP A 151 -9.97 38.25 6.09
CA ASP A 151 -11.30 38.78 5.86
C ASP A 151 -11.66 38.72 4.38
N VAL A 152 -12.11 37.56 3.93
CA VAL A 152 -12.52 37.26 2.55
C VAL A 152 -13.99 36.87 2.51
N HIS A 153 -14.65 37.18 1.38
CA HIS A 153 -16.07 36.90 1.18
C HIS A 153 -16.39 35.42 1.10
N ASP A 154 -15.50 34.60 0.52
CA ASP A 154 -15.69 33.15 0.30
C ASP A 154 -14.57 32.35 0.96
N PRO A 155 -14.56 32.18 2.31
CA PRO A 155 -13.46 31.65 3.08
C PRO A 155 -13.10 30.21 2.69
N TYR A 156 -14.09 29.34 2.50
CA TYR A 156 -13.89 27.94 2.09
C TYR A 156 -13.23 27.84 0.70
N ARG A 157 -13.77 28.62 -0.26
CA ARG A 157 -13.21 28.68 -1.62
C ARG A 157 -11.78 29.21 -1.63
N CYS A 158 -11.50 30.20 -0.80
CA CYS A 158 -10.14 30.75 -0.68
C CYS A 158 -9.14 29.68 -0.29
N LEU A 159 -9.42 28.92 0.78
CA LEU A 159 -8.55 27.84 1.23
C LEU A 159 -8.44 26.69 0.20
N LEU A 160 -9.57 26.27 -0.37
CA LEU A 160 -9.60 25.18 -1.35
C LEU A 160 -8.91 25.57 -2.68
N ARG A 161 -8.90 26.84 -3.10
CA ARG A 161 -8.11 27.30 -4.27
C ARG A 161 -6.60 27.18 -4.02
N GLN A 162 -6.14 27.46 -2.79
CA GLN A 162 -4.74 27.25 -2.40
C GLN A 162 -4.37 25.75 -2.48
N LEU A 163 -5.24 24.90 -1.92
CA LEU A 163 -5.06 23.45 -1.99
C LEU A 163 -5.05 22.94 -3.44
N LYS A 164 -5.97 23.43 -4.28
CA LYS A 164 -6.03 23.11 -5.73
C LYS A 164 -4.74 23.47 -6.45
N LYS A 165 -4.13 24.62 -6.11
CA LYS A 165 -2.83 25.02 -6.69
C LYS A 165 -1.74 24.01 -6.32
N ARG A 166 -1.61 23.65 -5.04
CA ARG A 166 -0.61 22.65 -4.57
C ARG A 166 -0.82 21.28 -5.20
N LEU A 167 -2.06 20.84 -5.39
CA LEU A 167 -2.38 19.59 -6.09
C LEU A 167 -1.97 19.63 -7.57
N LYS A 168 -2.19 20.75 -8.28
CA LYS A 168 -1.73 20.95 -9.66
C LYS A 168 -0.20 20.86 -9.77
N GLU A 169 0.49 21.51 -8.86
CA GLU A 169 1.95 21.50 -8.80
C GLU A 169 2.48 20.09 -8.48
N THR A 170 1.84 19.37 -7.55
CA THR A 170 2.20 17.96 -7.24
C THR A 170 1.98 17.03 -8.44
N ARG A 171 0.86 17.20 -9.15
CA ARG A 171 0.58 16.43 -10.38
C ARG A 171 1.60 16.71 -11.49
N ALA A 172 1.96 17.98 -11.69
CA ALA A 172 2.97 18.37 -12.67
C ALA A 172 4.35 17.83 -12.31
N TRP A 173 4.71 17.90 -11.03
CA TRP A 173 5.95 17.32 -10.50
C TRP A 173 6.01 15.80 -10.76
N ALA A 174 4.97 15.05 -10.40
CA ALA A 174 4.91 13.60 -10.59
C ALA A 174 5.01 13.22 -12.08
N LYS A 175 4.35 13.98 -12.97
CA LYS A 175 4.47 13.80 -14.43
C LYS A 175 5.90 14.06 -14.93
N SER A 176 6.56 15.08 -14.39
CA SER A 176 7.96 15.36 -14.73
C SER A 176 8.89 14.24 -14.25
N ALA A 177 8.65 13.69 -13.04
CA ALA A 177 9.41 12.58 -12.50
C ALA A 177 9.32 11.32 -13.36
N LEU A 178 8.15 11.02 -13.91
CA LEU A 178 7.94 9.91 -14.86
C LEU A 178 8.71 10.09 -16.18
N ASN A 179 8.87 11.32 -16.65
CA ASN A 179 9.52 11.61 -17.94
C ASN A 179 11.04 11.77 -17.82
N HIS A 180 11.53 12.20 -16.68
CA HIS A 180 12.95 12.48 -16.45
C HIS A 180 13.54 11.39 -15.56
N HIS A 181 14.25 10.44 -16.14
CA HIS A 181 14.87 9.29 -15.46
C HIS A 181 16.03 9.64 -14.50
N LYS A 182 16.32 10.91 -14.28
CA LYS A 182 17.28 11.37 -13.27
C LYS A 182 16.51 11.82 -12.04
N GLY A 183 16.94 11.35 -10.86
CA GLY A 183 16.32 11.65 -9.58
C GLY A 183 15.98 13.13 -9.46
N ILE A 184 14.69 13.41 -9.22
CA ILE A 184 14.25 14.77 -8.92
C ILE A 184 14.58 14.96 -7.44
N GLU A 185 15.61 15.74 -7.15
CA GLU A 185 16.04 16.07 -5.78
C GLU A 185 15.02 16.91 -5.01
N ILE A 186 14.05 17.51 -5.72
CA ILE A 186 13.04 18.40 -5.14
C ILE A 186 11.83 17.57 -4.70
N GLN A 187 11.47 17.66 -3.43
CA GLN A 187 10.27 17.03 -2.89
C GLN A 187 9.00 17.62 -3.53
N PRO A 188 7.93 16.80 -3.71
CA PRO A 188 6.66 17.29 -4.22
C PRO A 188 6.04 18.32 -3.28
N PRO A 189 5.25 19.29 -3.79
CA PRO A 189 4.56 20.29 -2.96
C PRO A 189 3.64 19.70 -1.88
N LEU A 190 3.05 18.53 -2.16
CA LEU A 190 2.34 17.70 -1.19
C LEU A 190 3.12 16.40 -0.99
N HIS A 191 3.92 16.32 0.07
CA HIS A 191 4.72 15.15 0.39
C HIS A 191 4.24 14.41 1.65
N HIS A 192 3.40 15.05 2.47
CA HIS A 192 2.74 14.44 3.62
C HIS A 192 1.22 14.47 3.45
N VAL A 193 0.55 13.39 3.82
CA VAL A 193 -0.92 13.27 3.75
C VAL A 193 -1.60 14.35 4.60
N SER A 194 -1.01 14.73 5.75
CA SER A 194 -1.50 15.82 6.60
C SER A 194 -1.69 17.13 5.83
N SER A 195 -0.79 17.45 4.90
CA SER A 195 -0.88 18.65 4.07
C SER A 195 -2.12 18.73 3.17
N LEU A 196 -2.76 17.57 2.91
CA LEU A 196 -4.03 17.47 2.19
C LEU A 196 -5.21 17.39 3.17
N ILE A 197 -5.06 16.69 4.29
CA ILE A 197 -6.11 16.51 5.31
C ILE A 197 -6.40 17.83 6.03
N GLU A 198 -5.37 18.55 6.50
CA GLU A 198 -5.53 19.73 7.34
C GLU A 198 -6.44 20.82 6.73
N PRO A 199 -6.26 21.24 5.46
CA PRO A 199 -7.16 22.23 4.86
C PRO A 199 -8.61 21.73 4.72
N LEU A 200 -8.80 20.45 4.39
CA LEU A 200 -10.13 19.85 4.26
C LEU A 200 -10.81 19.71 5.62
N LYS A 201 -10.06 19.29 6.64
CA LYS A 201 -10.54 19.21 8.02
C LYS A 201 -10.92 20.58 8.57
N LEU A 202 -10.11 21.60 8.31
CA LEU A 202 -10.41 22.99 8.72
C LEU A 202 -11.73 23.46 8.12
N CYS A 203 -12.00 23.15 6.85
CA CYS A 203 -13.31 23.42 6.23
C CYS A 203 -14.44 22.64 6.92
N TYR A 204 -14.20 21.37 7.23
CA TYR A 204 -15.19 20.51 7.87
C TYR A 204 -15.55 21.01 9.27
N ASP A 205 -14.55 21.25 10.11
CA ASP A 205 -14.73 21.75 11.48
C ASP A 205 -15.47 23.10 11.48
N SER A 206 -15.11 24.01 10.55
CA SER A 206 -15.77 25.30 10.40
C SER A 206 -17.25 25.17 10.02
N LEU A 207 -17.58 24.27 9.10
CA LEU A 207 -18.99 24.02 8.74
C LEU A 207 -19.78 23.42 9.91
N MET A 208 -19.19 22.53 10.69
CA MET A 208 -19.82 21.96 11.87
C MET A 208 -20.09 23.03 12.92
N ASP A 209 -19.11 23.88 13.22
CA ASP A 209 -19.22 24.97 14.21
C ASP A 209 -20.28 26.02 13.82
N CYS A 210 -20.47 26.25 12.52
CA CYS A 210 -21.48 27.16 11.99
C CYS A 210 -22.87 26.53 11.79
N GLY A 211 -23.10 25.30 12.29
CA GLY A 211 -24.40 24.62 12.18
C GLY A 211 -24.70 24.05 10.79
N MET A 212 -23.71 23.99 9.90
CA MET A 212 -23.83 23.48 8.51
C MET A 212 -23.44 22.00 8.40
N GLY A 213 -23.75 21.18 9.41
CA GLY A 213 -23.35 19.77 9.49
C GLY A 213 -23.84 18.91 8.32
N ILE A 214 -25.00 19.20 7.74
CA ILE A 214 -25.49 18.49 6.56
C ILE A 214 -24.53 18.67 5.37
N ILE A 215 -23.97 19.86 5.21
CA ILE A 215 -23.00 20.17 4.13
C ILE A 215 -21.65 19.53 4.44
N ALA A 216 -21.18 19.65 5.68
CA ALA A 216 -19.92 19.05 6.13
C ALA A 216 -19.91 17.53 5.90
N ASN A 217 -21.00 16.84 6.26
CA ASN A 217 -21.16 15.39 6.11
C ASN A 217 -21.51 14.94 4.68
N GLY A 218 -21.50 15.85 3.72
CA GLY A 218 -21.66 15.58 2.30
C GLY A 218 -20.34 15.20 1.61
N LYS A 219 -20.12 15.76 0.43
CA LYS A 219 -18.93 15.51 -0.41
C LYS A 219 -17.60 15.81 0.30
N LEU A 220 -17.59 16.74 1.28
CA LEU A 220 -16.38 17.08 2.01
C LEU A 220 -15.93 15.92 2.90
N LEU A 221 -16.85 15.29 3.64
CA LEU A 221 -16.55 14.08 4.41
C LEU A 221 -16.14 12.92 3.49
N ASP A 222 -16.77 12.76 2.32
CA ASP A 222 -16.38 11.75 1.34
C ASP A 222 -14.95 11.94 0.87
N THR A 223 -14.57 13.18 0.59
CA THR A 223 -13.19 13.52 0.18
C THR A 223 -12.20 13.23 1.30
N LEU A 224 -12.51 13.60 2.55
CA LEU A 224 -11.67 13.30 3.71
C LEU A 224 -11.48 11.78 3.90
N ARG A 225 -12.54 11.00 3.76
CA ARG A 225 -12.48 9.53 3.83
C ARG A 225 -11.62 8.93 2.72
N ARG A 226 -11.73 9.46 1.49
CA ARG A 226 -10.84 9.06 0.38
C ARG A 226 -9.38 9.37 0.71
N VAL A 227 -9.08 10.58 1.20
CA VAL A 227 -7.70 10.96 1.56
C VAL A 227 -7.16 10.07 2.66
N ASN A 228 -7.94 9.75 3.69
CA ASN A 228 -7.55 8.86 4.76
C ASN A 228 -7.27 7.43 4.28
N THR A 229 -8.02 6.95 3.29
CA THR A 229 -7.89 5.57 2.78
C THR A 229 -6.82 5.43 1.70
N PHE A 230 -6.77 6.36 0.72
CA PHE A 230 -5.91 6.24 -0.46
C PHE A 230 -4.60 7.04 -0.34
N GLY A 231 -4.48 7.96 0.61
CA GLY A 231 -3.27 8.76 0.80
C GLY A 231 -2.85 9.54 -0.44
N LEU A 232 -1.54 9.77 -0.60
CA LEU A 232 -0.97 10.53 -1.72
C LEU A 232 -0.52 9.67 -2.91
N THR A 233 -0.58 8.34 -2.81
CA THR A 233 -0.09 7.39 -3.82
C THR A 233 -1.14 6.37 -4.26
N LEU A 234 -2.40 6.56 -3.91
CA LEU A 234 -3.55 5.67 -4.08
C LEU A 234 -3.43 4.36 -3.29
N CYS A 235 -2.34 3.64 -3.47
CA CYS A 235 -2.03 2.42 -2.74
C CYS A 235 -0.56 2.44 -2.34
N PRO A 236 -0.24 2.28 -1.04
CA PRO A 236 1.10 1.92 -0.62
C PRO A 236 1.54 0.61 -1.28
N LEU A 237 2.83 0.53 -1.63
CA LEU A 237 3.40 -0.68 -2.21
C LEU A 237 3.85 -1.68 -1.15
N ASP A 238 3.56 -2.95 -1.37
CA ASP A 238 4.29 -4.07 -0.80
C ASP A 238 5.50 -4.36 -1.68
N ILE A 239 6.67 -4.26 -1.11
CA ILE A 239 7.90 -4.66 -1.77
C ILE A 239 8.13 -6.14 -1.46
N ARG A 240 8.39 -6.97 -2.45
CA ARG A 240 8.72 -8.39 -2.22
C ARG A 240 10.02 -8.77 -2.92
N GLN A 241 10.90 -9.45 -2.18
CA GLN A 241 12.18 -9.97 -2.67
C GLN A 241 12.54 -11.24 -1.92
N GLU A 242 13.23 -12.13 -2.60
CA GLU A 242 13.69 -13.41 -2.06
C GLU A 242 14.84 -13.24 -1.06
N SER A 243 14.85 -14.03 0.03
CA SER A 243 15.87 -13.98 1.10
C SER A 243 17.29 -14.21 0.59
N SER A 244 17.46 -15.09 -0.41
CA SER A 244 18.76 -15.37 -1.03
C SER A 244 19.41 -14.11 -1.63
N ARG A 245 18.63 -13.18 -2.18
CA ARG A 245 19.12 -11.91 -2.74
C ARG A 245 19.71 -10.99 -1.67
N HIS A 246 19.10 -10.98 -0.49
CA HIS A 246 19.63 -10.23 0.65
C HIS A 246 20.92 -10.87 1.20
N GLY A 247 20.95 -12.22 1.25
CA GLY A 247 22.14 -12.98 1.61
C GLY A 247 23.32 -12.67 0.69
N GLN A 248 23.08 -12.56 -0.63
CA GLN A 248 24.10 -12.23 -1.63
C GLN A 248 24.72 -10.85 -1.39
N VAL A 249 23.93 -9.86 -0.96
CA VAL A 249 24.47 -8.53 -0.60
C VAL A 249 25.53 -8.66 0.49
N PHE A 250 25.26 -9.44 1.53
CA PHE A 250 26.22 -9.60 2.62
C PHE A 250 27.37 -10.53 2.26
N GLU A 251 27.17 -11.49 1.39
CA GLU A 251 28.26 -12.34 0.89
C GLU A 251 29.32 -11.48 0.21
N GLU A 252 28.92 -10.71 -0.80
CA GLU A 252 29.87 -9.86 -1.54
C GLU A 252 30.46 -8.75 -0.65
N LEU A 253 29.65 -8.19 0.26
CA LEU A 253 30.12 -7.12 1.15
C LEU A 253 31.13 -7.62 2.18
N THR A 254 30.85 -8.79 2.82
CA THR A 254 31.77 -9.33 3.84
C THR A 254 33.06 -9.86 3.24
N GLU A 255 32.99 -10.40 2.01
CA GLU A 255 34.16 -10.79 1.24
C GLU A 255 35.02 -9.56 0.90
N TYR A 256 34.43 -8.50 0.36
CA TYR A 256 35.11 -7.24 0.06
C TYR A 256 35.78 -6.62 1.29
N LEU A 257 35.13 -6.69 2.44
CA LEU A 257 35.65 -6.16 3.71
C LEU A 257 36.67 -7.09 4.40
N GLY A 258 36.91 -8.29 3.86
CA GLY A 258 37.81 -9.28 4.47
C GLY A 258 37.28 -9.88 5.77
N LEU A 259 35.95 -9.88 5.98
CA LEU A 259 35.30 -10.42 7.19
C LEU A 259 35.00 -11.92 7.09
N GLY A 260 35.09 -12.49 5.89
CA GLY A 260 34.81 -13.89 5.56
C GLY A 260 33.53 -14.08 4.73
N GLU A 261 33.23 -15.35 4.43
CA GLU A 261 32.13 -15.76 3.56
C GLU A 261 30.83 -15.89 4.35
N TYR A 262 29.92 -14.90 4.21
CA TYR A 262 28.65 -14.80 4.97
C TYR A 262 27.75 -16.05 4.82
N ARG A 263 27.70 -16.66 3.65
CA ARG A 263 26.90 -17.86 3.38
C ARG A 263 27.30 -19.06 4.28
N HIS A 264 28.58 -19.15 4.67
CA HIS A 264 29.11 -20.22 5.51
C HIS A 264 28.98 -19.93 7.01
N TRP A 265 28.50 -18.74 7.39
CA TRP A 265 28.28 -18.44 8.80
C TRP A 265 27.02 -19.15 9.31
N ASN A 266 27.11 -19.66 10.54
CA ASN A 266 25.92 -20.15 11.22
C ASN A 266 25.00 -18.99 11.60
N GLU A 267 23.74 -19.31 11.91
CA GLU A 267 22.70 -18.32 12.20
C GLU A 267 23.10 -17.38 13.34
N GLN A 268 23.70 -17.90 14.40
CA GLN A 268 24.14 -17.08 15.54
C GLN A 268 25.19 -16.01 15.11
N LYS A 269 26.17 -16.38 14.28
CA LYS A 269 27.19 -15.45 13.77
C LYS A 269 26.56 -14.40 12.86
N LYS A 270 25.59 -14.79 11.99
CA LYS A 270 24.86 -13.87 11.15
C LYS A 270 24.11 -12.84 12.00
N GLN A 271 23.34 -13.28 12.99
CA GLN A 271 22.61 -12.38 13.87
C GLN A 271 23.56 -11.43 14.64
N GLN A 272 24.66 -11.93 15.20
CA GLN A 272 25.63 -11.09 15.91
C GLN A 272 26.19 -10.00 15.01
N PHE A 273 26.59 -10.32 13.79
CA PHE A 273 27.10 -9.35 12.83
C PHE A 273 26.02 -8.34 12.46
N LEU A 274 24.82 -8.78 12.07
CA LEU A 274 23.75 -7.90 11.63
C LEU A 274 23.31 -6.95 12.75
N ILE A 275 23.15 -7.44 13.97
CA ILE A 275 22.78 -6.61 15.13
C ILE A 275 23.89 -5.60 15.46
N ALA A 276 25.15 -6.03 15.45
CA ALA A 276 26.27 -5.11 15.70
C ALA A 276 26.28 -3.96 14.69
N GLU A 277 26.08 -4.24 13.40
CA GLU A 277 26.05 -3.22 12.36
C GLU A 277 24.76 -2.40 12.38
N LEU A 278 23.62 -2.96 12.77
CA LEU A 278 22.38 -2.20 13.00
C LEU A 278 22.50 -1.19 14.14
N GLN A 279 23.26 -1.49 15.18
CA GLN A 279 23.52 -0.59 16.30
C GLN A 279 24.64 0.41 16.03
N ASN A 280 25.52 0.12 15.06
CA ASN A 280 26.65 0.97 14.73
C ASN A 280 26.20 2.26 14.00
N LYS A 281 26.80 3.40 14.33
CA LYS A 281 26.50 4.69 13.69
C LYS A 281 27.33 4.98 12.45
N ARG A 282 28.41 4.24 12.22
CA ARG A 282 29.26 4.42 11.03
C ARG A 282 28.57 3.86 9.77
N PRO A 283 28.85 4.43 8.59
CA PRO A 283 28.46 3.80 7.33
C PRO A 283 29.12 2.43 7.19
N LEU A 284 28.38 1.45 6.66
CA LEU A 284 28.90 0.12 6.36
C LEU A 284 29.26 -0.04 4.88
N LEU A 285 28.52 0.63 3.97
CA LEU A 285 28.79 0.57 2.53
C LEU A 285 30.11 1.31 2.21
N PRO A 286 31.11 0.62 1.61
CA PRO A 286 32.34 1.27 1.18
C PRO A 286 32.10 2.16 -0.04
N GLU A 287 32.73 3.32 -0.09
CA GLU A 287 32.56 4.30 -1.18
C GLU A 287 32.95 3.75 -2.57
N HIS A 288 33.98 2.91 -2.61
CA HIS A 288 34.54 2.38 -3.87
C HIS A 288 34.15 0.92 -4.14
N TRP A 289 33.22 0.36 -3.38
CA TRP A 289 32.74 -0.99 -3.62
C TRP A 289 31.92 -1.06 -4.91
N GLN A 290 32.25 -2.01 -5.75
CA GLN A 290 31.53 -2.29 -7.00
C GLN A 290 30.90 -3.69 -6.91
N PRO A 291 29.66 -3.79 -6.43
CA PRO A 291 28.96 -5.06 -6.34
C PRO A 291 28.55 -5.59 -7.72
N SER A 292 28.14 -6.86 -7.76
CA SER A 292 27.49 -7.44 -8.93
C SER A 292 26.22 -6.67 -9.31
N ALA A 293 25.75 -6.86 -10.54
CA ALA A 293 24.54 -6.21 -11.04
C ALA A 293 23.30 -6.58 -10.21
N GLU A 294 23.23 -7.84 -9.75
CA GLU A 294 22.15 -8.34 -8.90
C GLU A 294 22.14 -7.67 -7.54
N VAL A 295 23.29 -7.55 -6.90
CA VAL A 295 23.44 -6.86 -5.61
C VAL A 295 23.18 -5.36 -5.76
N GLN A 296 23.68 -4.74 -6.84
CA GLN A 296 23.41 -3.33 -7.13
C GLN A 296 21.91 -3.05 -7.26
N GLU A 297 21.14 -3.94 -7.91
CA GLU A 297 19.70 -3.79 -8.05
C GLU A 297 18.97 -3.84 -6.70
N VAL A 298 19.39 -4.71 -5.76
CA VAL A 298 18.86 -4.74 -4.40
C VAL A 298 19.14 -3.43 -3.67
N LEU A 299 20.38 -2.94 -3.77
CA LEU A 299 20.78 -1.68 -3.15
C LEU A 299 20.01 -0.49 -3.75
N ASP A 300 19.85 -0.45 -5.07
CA ASP A 300 19.14 0.62 -5.75
C ASP A 300 17.64 0.61 -5.41
N THR A 301 17.05 -0.57 -5.29
CA THR A 301 15.71 -0.71 -4.74
C THR A 301 15.61 -0.10 -3.34
N CYS A 302 16.49 -0.48 -2.42
CA CYS A 302 16.48 0.04 -1.06
C CYS A 302 16.78 1.56 -1.00
N LYS A 303 17.58 2.11 -1.93
CA LYS A 303 17.74 3.57 -2.09
C LYS A 303 16.45 4.25 -2.54
N VAL A 304 15.68 3.65 -3.46
CA VAL A 304 14.35 4.16 -3.82
C VAL A 304 13.46 4.22 -2.58
N LEU A 305 13.45 3.15 -1.77
CA LEU A 305 12.67 3.12 -0.54
C LEU A 305 13.15 4.19 0.47
N ALA A 306 14.45 4.41 0.58
CA ALA A 306 15.01 5.41 1.49
C ALA A 306 14.64 6.84 1.10
N ASN A 307 14.52 7.12 -0.20
CA ASN A 307 14.25 8.46 -0.73
C ASN A 307 12.77 8.82 -0.83
N GLN A 308 11.85 7.88 -0.56
CA GLN A 308 10.40 8.12 -0.60
C GLN A 308 9.82 8.23 0.81
N SER A 309 8.67 8.93 0.93
CA SER A 309 7.94 9.00 2.19
C SER A 309 7.43 7.61 2.63
N GLN A 310 7.24 7.44 3.94
CA GLN A 310 6.73 6.17 4.49
C GLN A 310 5.36 5.80 3.92
N ASP A 311 4.51 6.77 3.63
CA ASP A 311 3.16 6.57 3.07
C ASP A 311 3.16 5.85 1.71
N CYS A 312 4.32 5.75 1.05
CA CYS A 312 4.45 5.03 -0.22
C CYS A 312 4.53 3.51 -0.06
N PHE A 313 4.79 3.02 1.17
CA PHE A 313 5.07 1.60 1.42
C PHE A 313 4.15 1.05 2.50
N ALA A 314 3.61 -0.15 2.25
CA ALA A 314 2.85 -0.90 3.23
C ALA A 314 3.76 -1.84 4.02
N SER A 315 4.59 -2.62 3.30
CA SER A 315 5.50 -3.58 3.90
C SER A 315 6.68 -3.94 2.97
N TYR A 316 7.67 -4.62 3.54
CA TYR A 316 8.73 -5.31 2.83
C TYR A 316 8.61 -6.82 3.10
N VAL A 317 8.10 -7.56 2.13
CA VAL A 317 7.89 -9.00 2.22
C VAL A 317 9.17 -9.73 1.79
N ILE A 318 9.57 -10.73 2.58
CA ILE A 318 10.72 -11.59 2.27
C ILE A 318 10.17 -12.96 1.91
N SER A 319 10.22 -13.33 0.62
CA SER A 319 9.91 -14.70 0.20
C SER A 319 11.04 -15.67 0.59
N MET A 320 10.70 -16.94 0.81
CA MET A 320 11.61 -17.98 1.29
C MET A 320 12.34 -17.60 2.59
N ALA A 321 11.65 -16.85 3.47
CA ALA A 321 12.18 -16.50 4.78
C ALA A 321 12.11 -17.72 5.72
N SER A 322 13.20 -18.01 6.44
CA SER A 322 13.27 -19.12 7.37
C SER A 322 13.89 -18.78 8.72
N GLN A 323 14.75 -17.76 8.75
CA GLN A 323 15.59 -17.46 9.92
C GLN A 323 15.46 -15.97 10.32
N PRO A 324 15.71 -15.63 11.61
CA PRO A 324 15.75 -14.25 12.06
C PRO A 324 16.73 -13.37 11.27
N SER A 325 17.86 -13.93 10.82
CA SER A 325 18.85 -13.21 10.02
C SER A 325 18.29 -12.68 8.69
N ASP A 326 17.27 -13.31 8.10
CA ASP A 326 16.63 -12.83 6.86
C ASP A 326 15.96 -11.47 7.09
N VAL A 327 15.26 -11.31 8.22
CA VAL A 327 14.61 -10.05 8.60
C VAL A 327 15.64 -8.97 8.97
N LEU A 328 16.66 -9.34 9.75
CA LEU A 328 17.72 -8.41 10.14
C LEU A 328 18.56 -7.94 8.95
N ALA A 329 18.75 -8.81 7.94
CA ALA A 329 19.44 -8.47 6.70
C ALA A 329 18.73 -7.34 5.96
N VAL A 330 17.42 -7.45 5.76
CA VAL A 330 16.63 -6.39 5.12
C VAL A 330 16.70 -5.09 5.92
N ALA A 331 16.54 -5.16 7.24
CA ALA A 331 16.64 -3.98 8.10
C ALA A 331 18.01 -3.28 7.96
N LEU A 332 19.09 -4.05 7.89
CA LEU A 332 20.43 -3.49 7.73
C LEU A 332 20.64 -2.89 6.32
N ILE A 333 20.18 -3.55 5.26
CA ILE A 333 20.27 -3.00 3.90
C ILE A 333 19.50 -1.68 3.79
N LEU A 334 18.30 -1.60 4.34
CA LEU A 334 17.51 -0.38 4.37
C LEU A 334 18.27 0.74 5.11
N LYS A 335 18.86 0.44 6.26
CA LYS A 335 19.68 1.39 7.02
C LYS A 335 20.91 1.84 6.21
N MET A 336 21.63 0.91 5.57
CA MET A 336 22.81 1.21 4.74
C MET A 336 22.47 2.14 3.56
N CYS A 337 21.26 1.99 3.02
CA CYS A 337 20.74 2.85 1.95
C CYS A 337 20.16 4.18 2.44
N GLY A 338 20.22 4.48 3.74
CA GLY A 338 19.79 5.75 4.31
C GLY A 338 18.33 5.81 4.77
N ARG A 339 17.63 4.67 4.87
CA ARG A 339 16.29 4.64 5.43
C ARG A 339 16.31 4.89 6.93
N ILE A 340 15.62 5.95 7.38
CA ILE A 340 15.53 6.32 8.79
C ILE A 340 14.27 5.75 9.44
N VAL A 341 13.13 5.88 8.75
CA VAL A 341 11.83 5.44 9.27
C VAL A 341 11.62 3.96 8.95
N PRO A 342 11.32 3.12 9.94
CA PRO A 342 11.11 1.69 9.72
C PRO A 342 9.98 1.41 8.71
N ILE A 343 10.16 0.40 7.87
CA ILE A 343 9.12 -0.23 7.07
C ILE A 343 8.82 -1.58 7.74
N PRO A 344 7.55 -1.99 7.91
CA PRO A 344 7.26 -3.32 8.41
C PRO A 344 7.94 -4.40 7.55
N ILE A 345 8.77 -5.23 8.14
CA ILE A 345 9.43 -6.35 7.45
C ILE A 345 8.62 -7.61 7.73
N VAL A 346 8.19 -8.26 6.68
CA VAL A 346 7.21 -9.35 6.70
C VAL A 346 7.87 -10.63 6.20
N PRO A 347 8.29 -11.54 7.06
CA PRO A 347 8.71 -12.84 6.61
C PRO A 347 7.52 -13.60 6.04
N LEU A 348 7.71 -14.23 4.87
CA LEU A 348 6.75 -15.11 4.23
C LEU A 348 7.24 -16.54 4.41
N PHE A 349 6.46 -17.33 5.15
CA PHE A 349 6.69 -18.75 5.35
C PHE A 349 5.88 -19.55 4.32
N GLU A 350 6.58 -20.24 3.41
CA GLU A 350 5.99 -20.81 2.19
C GLU A 350 6.02 -22.34 2.15
N THR A 351 7.11 -22.96 2.59
CA THR A 351 7.26 -24.42 2.60
C THR A 351 6.70 -25.04 3.88
N LEU A 352 6.56 -26.37 3.92
CA LEU A 352 6.15 -27.10 5.12
C LEU A 352 7.14 -26.87 6.26
N ASP A 353 8.44 -26.91 5.96
CA ASP A 353 9.52 -26.69 6.93
C ASP A 353 9.50 -25.24 7.46
N ASP A 354 9.30 -24.24 6.59
CA ASP A 354 9.18 -22.83 7.02
C ASP A 354 7.99 -22.65 7.96
N LEU A 355 6.82 -23.18 7.61
CA LEU A 355 5.62 -23.10 8.45
C LEU A 355 5.83 -23.77 9.81
N THR A 356 6.53 -24.90 9.84
CA THR A 356 6.85 -25.60 11.08
C THR A 356 7.88 -24.84 11.92
N GLY A 357 8.84 -24.17 11.27
CA GLY A 357 9.88 -23.35 11.89
C GLY A 357 9.45 -21.93 12.26
N ALA A 358 8.32 -21.45 11.76
CA ALA A 358 7.86 -20.04 11.88
C ALA A 358 7.83 -19.55 13.32
N LYS A 359 7.30 -20.37 14.24
CA LYS A 359 7.28 -20.08 15.68
C LYS A 359 8.67 -19.79 16.23
N VAL A 360 9.62 -20.69 15.95
CA VAL A 360 10.99 -20.59 16.48
C VAL A 360 11.69 -19.35 15.94
N SER A 361 11.52 -19.08 14.64
CA SER A 361 12.10 -17.92 13.98
C SER A 361 11.55 -16.61 14.54
N ILE A 362 10.22 -16.47 14.68
CA ILE A 362 9.60 -15.25 15.21
C ILE A 362 9.92 -15.07 16.70
N ASP A 363 9.89 -16.13 17.49
CA ASP A 363 10.23 -16.05 18.91
C ASP A 363 11.69 -15.59 19.11
N ALA A 364 12.64 -16.18 18.38
CA ALA A 364 14.04 -15.76 18.41
C ALA A 364 14.22 -14.30 17.97
N LEU A 365 13.49 -13.85 16.96
CA LEU A 365 13.53 -12.49 16.47
C LEU A 365 12.99 -11.51 17.53
N LEU A 366 11.86 -11.83 18.17
CA LEU A 366 11.21 -11.00 19.19
C LEU A 366 11.99 -11.00 20.53
N HIS A 367 12.90 -11.93 20.78
CA HIS A 367 13.83 -11.88 21.90
C HIS A 367 14.95 -10.84 21.71
N LEU A 368 15.17 -10.33 20.51
CA LEU A 368 16.21 -9.34 20.25
C LEU A 368 15.72 -7.92 20.64
N PRO A 369 16.33 -7.26 21.65
CA PRO A 369 15.86 -5.95 22.12
C PRO A 369 15.84 -4.89 21.03
N TRP A 370 16.79 -4.96 20.09
CA TRP A 370 16.83 -4.05 18.94
C TRP A 370 15.57 -4.22 18.06
N TYR A 371 15.19 -5.48 17.81
CA TYR A 371 14.04 -5.76 16.93
C TYR A 371 12.70 -5.39 17.59
N GLN A 372 12.57 -5.58 18.90
CA GLN A 372 11.39 -5.13 19.64
C GLN A 372 11.16 -3.62 19.48
N GLN A 373 12.24 -2.83 19.46
CA GLN A 373 12.15 -1.39 19.19
C GLN A 373 11.79 -1.11 17.71
N TYR A 374 12.33 -1.90 16.79
CA TYR A 374 12.09 -1.75 15.35
C TYR A 374 10.64 -2.05 14.98
N CYS A 375 10.02 -3.11 15.48
CA CYS A 375 8.67 -3.53 15.14
C CYS A 375 7.57 -2.69 15.81
N GLN A 376 7.92 -1.82 16.77
CA GLN A 376 7.00 -0.85 17.39
C GLN A 376 5.71 -1.48 17.92
N GLY A 377 5.77 -2.69 18.46
CA GLY A 377 4.64 -3.39 19.05
C GLY A 377 3.74 -4.14 18.06
N GLU A 378 4.09 -4.19 16.77
CA GLU A 378 3.35 -4.95 15.75
C GLU A 378 4.30 -5.80 14.90
N GLN A 379 3.94 -7.06 14.69
CA GLN A 379 4.63 -7.97 13.78
C GLN A 379 3.66 -8.46 12.71
N MET A 380 4.01 -8.25 11.46
CA MET A 380 3.29 -8.84 10.33
C MET A 380 4.02 -10.08 9.84
N VAL A 381 3.27 -11.15 9.58
CA VAL A 381 3.78 -12.41 9.03
C VAL A 381 2.90 -12.82 7.86
N MET A 382 3.50 -13.15 6.74
CA MET A 382 2.78 -13.67 5.57
C MET A 382 2.79 -15.18 5.56
N VAL A 383 1.63 -15.78 5.29
CA VAL A 383 1.44 -17.23 5.19
C VAL A 383 1.25 -17.61 3.74
N GLY A 384 2.12 -18.46 3.21
CA GLY A 384 2.05 -18.98 1.85
C GLY A 384 1.02 -20.09 1.68
N TYR A 385 0.37 -20.13 0.53
CA TYR A 385 -0.68 -21.11 0.22
C TYR A 385 -0.33 -22.00 -0.97
N SER A 386 0.12 -21.41 -2.08
CA SER A 386 0.39 -22.18 -3.30
C SER A 386 1.63 -23.05 -3.17
N ASP A 387 2.68 -22.50 -2.60
CA ASP A 387 3.95 -23.18 -2.57
C ASP A 387 3.96 -24.27 -1.49
N SER A 388 3.36 -24.05 -0.33
CA SER A 388 3.13 -25.10 0.67
C SER A 388 2.26 -26.24 0.13
N ALA A 389 1.23 -25.94 -0.68
CA ALA A 389 0.39 -26.96 -1.28
C ALA A 389 1.13 -27.76 -2.38
N LYS A 390 2.05 -27.14 -3.13
CA LYS A 390 2.93 -27.83 -4.09
C LYS A 390 3.97 -28.71 -3.38
N ASP A 391 4.50 -28.22 -2.25
CA ASP A 391 5.54 -28.90 -1.46
C ASP A 391 5.00 -30.15 -0.76
N ALA A 392 3.92 -30.03 0.01
CA ALA A 392 3.45 -31.08 0.91
C ALA A 392 2.07 -31.65 0.58
N GLY A 393 1.41 -31.16 -0.46
CA GLY A 393 0.01 -31.44 -0.77
C GLY A 393 -0.95 -30.63 0.10
N GLN A 394 -2.17 -30.47 -0.40
CA GLN A 394 -3.15 -29.52 0.16
C GLN A 394 -3.51 -29.79 1.62
N LEU A 395 -3.75 -31.04 2.00
CA LEU A 395 -4.18 -31.39 3.37
C LEU A 395 -3.08 -31.08 4.40
N ALA A 396 -1.83 -31.49 4.13
CA ALA A 396 -0.69 -31.23 5.01
C ALA A 396 -0.39 -29.72 5.09
N ALA A 397 -0.44 -29.03 3.97
CA ALA A 397 -0.26 -27.57 3.91
C ALA A 397 -1.32 -26.82 4.73
N CYS A 398 -2.60 -27.14 4.58
CA CYS A 398 -3.68 -26.53 5.36
C CYS A 398 -3.50 -26.75 6.86
N TRP A 399 -3.11 -27.96 7.25
CA TRP A 399 -2.86 -28.29 8.66
C TRP A 399 -1.64 -27.52 9.22
N ALA A 400 -0.55 -27.46 8.45
CA ALA A 400 0.64 -26.72 8.86
C ALA A 400 0.37 -25.23 8.99
N GLN A 401 -0.39 -24.64 8.05
CA GLN A 401 -0.83 -23.25 8.12
C GLN A 401 -1.67 -22.98 9.37
N TYR A 402 -2.64 -23.84 9.67
CA TYR A 402 -3.46 -23.70 10.88
C TYR A 402 -2.60 -23.72 12.15
N LYS A 403 -1.70 -24.73 12.28
CA LYS A 403 -0.79 -24.83 13.44
C LYS A 403 0.14 -23.63 13.55
N ALA A 404 0.75 -23.21 12.44
CA ALA A 404 1.65 -22.06 12.43
C ALA A 404 0.95 -20.78 12.93
N GLN A 405 -0.30 -20.54 12.49
CA GLN A 405 -1.09 -19.39 12.94
C GLN A 405 -1.36 -19.44 14.45
N GLU A 406 -1.81 -20.57 14.99
CA GLU A 406 -2.03 -20.73 16.43
C GLU A 406 -0.75 -20.49 17.25
N GLU A 407 0.38 -21.01 16.78
CA GLU A 407 1.65 -20.88 17.47
C GLU A 407 2.22 -19.47 17.39
N LEU A 408 2.09 -18.79 16.24
CA LEU A 408 2.49 -17.39 16.06
C LEU A 408 1.69 -16.45 16.97
N VAL A 409 0.38 -16.67 17.13
CA VAL A 409 -0.45 -15.90 18.07
C VAL A 409 0.10 -16.02 19.48
N LYS A 410 0.35 -17.25 19.96
CA LYS A 410 0.88 -17.49 21.31
C LYS A 410 2.24 -16.82 21.55
N VAL A 411 3.14 -16.88 20.55
CA VAL A 411 4.46 -16.24 20.64
C VAL A 411 4.32 -14.71 20.72
N CYS A 412 3.54 -14.11 19.83
CA CYS A 412 3.39 -12.67 19.82
C CYS A 412 2.71 -12.16 21.12
N GLU A 413 1.72 -12.89 21.65
CA GLU A 413 1.10 -12.57 22.94
C GLU A 413 2.11 -12.61 24.09
N GLN A 414 3.03 -13.60 24.14
CA GLN A 414 4.06 -13.69 25.16
C GLN A 414 5.01 -12.48 25.17
N HIS A 415 5.24 -11.90 24.00
CA HIS A 415 6.07 -10.70 23.82
C HIS A 415 5.29 -9.38 23.88
N ASN A 416 3.97 -9.41 24.12
CA ASN A 416 3.07 -8.25 24.03
C ASN A 416 3.13 -7.53 22.67
N ILE A 417 3.28 -8.30 21.59
CA ILE A 417 3.34 -7.83 20.21
C ILE A 417 2.01 -8.17 19.53
N ARG A 418 1.42 -7.20 18.85
CA ARG A 418 0.25 -7.42 18.02
C ARG A 418 0.66 -8.16 16.74
N LEU A 419 0.10 -9.37 16.53
CA LEU A 419 0.30 -10.11 15.30
C LEU A 419 -0.69 -9.65 14.22
N MET A 420 -0.19 -9.42 13.02
CA MET A 420 -0.99 -9.28 11.81
C MET A 420 -0.63 -10.40 10.84
N LEU A 421 -1.59 -11.27 10.53
CA LEU A 421 -1.41 -12.33 9.54
C LEU A 421 -1.80 -11.84 8.15
N PHE A 422 -0.88 -11.95 7.20
CA PHE A 422 -1.07 -11.63 5.80
C PHE A 422 -1.26 -12.93 5.02
N HIS A 423 -2.45 -13.15 4.49
CA HIS A 423 -2.77 -14.38 3.77
C HIS A 423 -2.50 -14.25 2.28
N GLY A 424 -1.51 -14.99 1.77
CA GLY A 424 -1.15 -15.02 0.35
C GLY A 424 -2.14 -15.85 -0.50
N ARG A 425 -3.45 -15.61 -0.38
CA ARG A 425 -4.45 -16.42 -1.09
C ARG A 425 -4.58 -16.15 -2.59
N GLY A 426 -3.92 -15.09 -3.10
CA GLY A 426 -3.97 -14.73 -4.52
C GLY A 426 -5.29 -14.08 -4.95
N GLY A 427 -5.45 -13.85 -6.28
CA GLY A 427 -6.48 -12.97 -6.86
C GLY A 427 -7.94 -13.33 -6.58
N THR A 428 -8.28 -14.58 -6.29
CA THR A 428 -9.60 -14.97 -5.80
C THR A 428 -9.45 -15.73 -4.49
N VAL A 429 -10.14 -15.28 -3.45
CA VAL A 429 -10.08 -15.90 -2.11
C VAL A 429 -10.45 -17.39 -2.18
N GLY A 430 -11.41 -17.76 -3.02
CA GLY A 430 -11.85 -19.15 -3.21
C GLY A 430 -11.04 -19.98 -4.20
N ARG A 431 -9.98 -19.44 -4.84
CA ARG A 431 -9.13 -20.11 -5.85
C ARG A 431 -9.93 -21.02 -6.82
N GLY A 432 -10.15 -20.57 -8.04
CA GLY A 432 -10.90 -21.32 -9.04
C GLY A 432 -12.39 -21.03 -9.07
N GLY A 433 -12.83 -19.87 -8.56
CA GLY A 433 -14.19 -19.36 -8.75
C GLY A 433 -15.22 -19.84 -7.72
N GLY A 434 -14.77 -20.28 -6.54
CA GLY A 434 -15.67 -20.54 -5.42
C GLY A 434 -16.36 -19.27 -4.91
N PRO A 435 -17.53 -19.38 -4.25
CA PRO A 435 -18.23 -18.21 -3.73
C PRO A 435 -17.40 -17.47 -2.70
N ALA A 436 -17.06 -16.21 -3.00
CA ALA A 436 -16.22 -15.37 -2.16
C ALA A 436 -16.74 -15.27 -0.71
N HIS A 437 -18.04 -15.21 -0.52
CA HIS A 437 -18.68 -15.19 0.81
C HIS A 437 -18.34 -16.43 1.65
N GLY A 438 -18.45 -17.62 1.08
CA GLY A 438 -18.09 -18.86 1.78
C GLY A 438 -16.61 -18.94 2.11
N ALA A 439 -15.74 -18.39 1.25
CA ALA A 439 -14.30 -18.36 1.47
C ALA A 439 -13.84 -17.32 2.52
N ILE A 440 -14.65 -16.28 2.74
CA ILE A 440 -14.38 -15.29 3.82
C ILE A 440 -14.79 -15.85 5.18
N LEU A 441 -15.84 -16.67 5.22
CA LEU A 441 -16.34 -17.27 6.46
C LEU A 441 -15.61 -18.57 6.86
N SER A 442 -14.80 -19.15 6.00
CA SER A 442 -13.98 -20.35 6.28
C SER A 442 -12.60 -19.97 6.83
#